data_354504aea20d085daa55d72b0365ab53
#
_entry.id   354504aea20d085daa55d72b0365ab53
#
_cell.length_a   1.000
_cell.length_b   1.000
_cell.length_c   1.000
_cell.angle_alpha   90.00
_cell.angle_beta   90.00
_cell.angle_gamma   90.00
#
_symmetry.space_group_name_H-M   'P 1'
#
loop_
_entity.id
_entity.type
_entity.pdbx_description
1 polymer ?
#
loop_
_entity_poly.entity_id
_entity_poly.type
_entity_poly.pdbx_seq_one_letter_code
_entity_poly.pdbx_strand_id
1 'polypeptide(L)'
;MAETETGPDKVDDFRIHDEVRVGTRLGGKNVSFRGTVIGVHDMEIWIGLAEPDERVAMLQPGQPLNVATPRGTKALVVDTTFTRHIGPRPGRIFAATRPGEVGSTQLRSYLRLEVAISVVVSAYVRGRFLTDLGRTVDISAGGACFASELPLAPGDRLTIQLQDGIFSASANAEVVRVDLADPAHGRPGQWIAVRFLSIGEADQDGITRYIYAEARRRLKKGATSV
;
A
#
# COMPACT_ATOMS: atom_id res chain seq x y z
N MET A 1 1.09 43.82 -17.46
CA MET A 1 0.43 42.54 -17.17
C MET A 1 1.57 41.53 -17.07
N ALA A 2 1.94 41.17 -15.86
CA ALA A 2 3.00 40.20 -15.61
C ALA A 2 2.35 38.81 -15.45
N GLU A 3 2.67 37.92 -16.37
CA GLU A 3 2.34 36.50 -16.26
C GLU A 3 3.16 35.91 -15.11
N THR A 4 2.47 35.47 -14.09
CA THR A 4 3.08 34.73 -12.98
C THR A 4 3.37 33.32 -13.48
N GLU A 5 4.61 33.06 -13.88
CA GLU A 5 5.11 31.72 -14.07
C GLU A 5 4.92 30.93 -12.75
N THR A 6 3.97 30.02 -12.77
CA THR A 6 3.84 29.00 -11.74
C THR A 6 5.04 28.08 -11.88
N GLY A 7 6.03 28.28 -11.03
CA GLY A 7 7.18 27.39 -10.95
C GLY A 7 6.74 25.96 -10.62
N PRO A 8 7.61 24.95 -10.89
CA PRO A 8 7.27 23.54 -10.69
C PRO A 8 6.81 23.35 -9.23
N ASP A 9 5.67 22.65 -9.07
CA ASP A 9 5.08 22.30 -7.79
C ASP A 9 6.20 21.86 -6.83
N LYS A 10 6.42 22.66 -5.77
CA LYS A 10 7.28 22.25 -4.67
C LYS A 10 6.70 20.96 -4.14
N VAL A 11 7.39 19.85 -4.40
CA VAL A 11 7.03 18.56 -3.87
C VAL A 11 6.97 18.72 -2.35
N ASP A 12 5.76 18.57 -1.78
CA ASP A 12 5.53 18.68 -0.34
C ASP A 12 6.49 17.74 0.40
N ASP A 13 7.32 18.29 1.25
CA ASP A 13 8.23 17.58 2.14
C ASP A 13 7.45 16.68 3.14
N PHE A 14 8.14 15.80 3.83
CA PHE A 14 7.54 15.02 4.92
C PHE A 14 6.95 15.93 5.98
N ARG A 15 5.78 15.54 6.49
CA ARG A 15 5.08 16.27 7.57
C ARG A 15 5.00 15.39 8.81
N ILE A 16 4.99 16.00 9.98
CA ILE A 16 4.68 15.29 11.23
C ILE A 16 3.30 14.64 11.11
N HIS A 17 3.19 13.40 11.57
CA HIS A 17 2.05 12.49 11.43
C HIS A 17 1.89 11.83 10.06
N ASP A 18 2.79 12.03 9.10
CA ASP A 18 2.78 11.23 7.88
C ASP A 18 3.01 9.75 8.21
N GLU A 19 2.11 8.90 7.76
CA GLU A 19 2.37 7.47 7.74
C GLU A 19 3.39 7.15 6.67
N VAL A 20 4.42 6.39 7.03
CA VAL A 20 5.51 6.03 6.13
C VAL A 20 5.72 4.53 6.09
N ARG A 21 6.11 4.04 4.93
CA ARG A 21 6.73 2.73 4.76
C ARG A 21 8.23 2.93 4.56
N VAL A 22 9.01 2.27 5.40
CA VAL A 22 10.48 2.29 5.30
C VAL A 22 10.96 0.95 4.79
N GLY A 23 11.64 0.96 3.66
CA GLY A 23 12.29 -0.19 3.05
C GLY A 23 13.79 -0.14 3.24
N THR A 24 14.42 -1.28 3.44
CA THR A 24 15.89 -1.42 3.48
C THR A 24 16.29 -2.86 3.18
N ARG A 25 17.60 -3.12 3.19
CA ARG A 25 18.16 -4.45 2.99
C ARG A 25 18.92 -4.90 4.24
N LEU A 26 18.44 -5.97 4.89
CA LEU A 26 19.06 -6.58 6.06
C LEU A 26 19.45 -8.03 5.77
N GLY A 27 20.71 -8.38 6.03
CA GLY A 27 21.18 -9.75 5.80
C GLY A 27 20.98 -10.25 4.37
N GLY A 28 21.05 -9.35 3.38
CA GLY A 28 20.81 -9.67 1.97
C GLY A 28 19.34 -9.74 1.55
N LYS A 29 18.39 -9.61 2.47
CA LYS A 29 16.94 -9.65 2.22
C LYS A 29 16.33 -8.25 2.26
N ASN A 30 15.40 -7.97 1.34
CA ASN A 30 14.60 -6.75 1.42
C ASN A 30 13.59 -6.89 2.57
N VAL A 31 13.58 -5.92 3.46
CA VAL A 31 12.64 -5.82 4.58
C VAL A 31 11.94 -4.48 4.55
N SER A 32 10.73 -4.42 5.08
CA SER A 32 10.01 -3.15 5.22
C SER A 32 9.24 -3.11 6.54
N PHE A 33 9.08 -1.90 7.07
CA PHE A 33 8.29 -1.61 8.27
C PHE A 33 7.43 -0.39 8.06
N ARG A 34 6.35 -0.28 8.83
CA ARG A 34 5.47 0.89 8.86
C ARG A 34 5.84 1.75 10.07
N GLY A 35 5.81 3.05 9.86
CA GLY A 35 6.05 4.02 10.90
C GLY A 35 5.31 5.31 10.65
N THR A 36 5.52 6.27 11.52
CA THR A 36 4.96 7.62 11.45
C THR A 36 6.09 8.62 11.60
N VAL A 37 6.06 9.67 10.81
CA VAL A 37 6.98 10.81 10.99
C VAL A 37 6.60 11.53 12.28
N ILE A 38 7.49 11.53 13.27
CA ILE A 38 7.26 12.17 14.58
C ILE A 38 8.08 13.44 14.77
N GLY A 39 9.00 13.73 13.85
CA GLY A 39 9.79 14.95 13.85
C GLY A 39 10.40 15.22 12.47
N VAL A 40 10.48 16.48 12.11
CA VAL A 40 11.15 16.97 10.90
C VAL A 40 12.10 18.08 11.34
N HIS A 41 13.38 17.87 11.11
CA HIS A 41 14.48 18.77 11.48
C HIS A 41 15.29 19.14 10.23
N ASP A 42 16.16 20.12 10.33
CA ASP A 42 16.93 20.60 9.17
C ASP A 42 17.71 19.51 8.44
N MET A 43 18.28 18.57 9.21
CA MET A 43 19.15 17.51 8.68
C MET A 43 18.58 16.10 8.85
N GLU A 44 17.50 15.91 9.58
CA GLU A 44 16.96 14.60 9.94
C GLU A 44 15.44 14.57 9.90
N ILE A 45 14.89 13.44 9.51
CA ILE A 45 13.50 13.06 9.79
C ILE A 45 13.49 11.98 10.87
N TRP A 46 12.60 12.07 11.83
CA TRP A 46 12.45 11.10 12.90
C TRP A 46 11.22 10.25 12.63
N ILE A 47 11.40 8.94 12.65
CA ILE A 47 10.36 7.95 12.37
C ILE A 47 10.15 7.11 13.61
N GLY A 48 8.90 7.07 14.08
CA GLY A 48 8.45 6.24 15.18
C GLY A 48 7.67 5.04 14.68
N LEU A 49 7.87 3.87 15.30
CA LEU A 49 7.08 2.66 15.09
C LEU A 49 6.05 2.54 16.23
N ALA A 50 4.86 2.02 15.93
CA ALA A 50 3.84 1.75 16.94
C ALA A 50 4.36 0.77 18.00
N GLU A 51 5.07 -0.28 17.54
CA GLU A 51 5.76 -1.25 18.40
C GLU A 51 7.23 -1.36 18.01
N PRO A 52 8.12 -1.70 18.95
CA PRO A 52 9.52 -1.95 18.64
C PRO A 52 9.67 -3.10 17.65
N ASP A 53 10.58 -2.92 16.68
CA ASP A 53 10.93 -3.96 15.69
C ASP A 53 12.42 -4.28 15.82
N GLU A 54 12.74 -5.55 16.14
CA GLU A 54 14.12 -6.01 16.29
C GLU A 54 14.96 -5.79 15.02
N ARG A 55 14.34 -5.86 13.85
CA ARG A 55 15.03 -5.61 12.56
C ARG A 55 15.45 -4.15 12.46
N VAL A 56 14.65 -3.23 12.99
CA VAL A 56 15.01 -1.80 13.05
C VAL A 56 16.14 -1.60 14.04
N ALA A 57 16.17 -2.33 15.15
CA ALA A 57 17.28 -2.28 16.12
C ALA A 57 18.63 -2.71 15.53
N MET A 58 18.62 -3.47 14.42
CA MET A 58 19.82 -3.92 13.71
C MET A 58 20.36 -2.92 12.67
N LEU A 59 19.66 -1.80 12.42
CA LEU A 59 20.11 -0.78 11.47
C LEU A 59 21.41 -0.13 11.94
N GLN A 60 22.29 0.13 10.98
CA GLN A 60 23.60 0.74 11.21
C GLN A 60 23.65 2.15 10.59
N PRO A 61 24.35 3.11 11.22
CA PRO A 61 24.55 4.44 10.63
C PRO A 61 25.11 4.34 9.19
N GLY A 62 24.53 5.13 8.29
CA GLY A 62 24.88 5.11 6.86
C GLY A 62 24.14 4.04 6.04
N GLN A 63 23.32 3.21 6.67
CA GLN A 63 22.56 2.19 5.96
C GLN A 63 21.47 2.83 5.08
N PRO A 64 21.41 2.46 3.77
CA PRO A 64 20.41 2.99 2.85
C PRO A 64 18.98 2.63 3.28
N LEU A 65 18.10 3.62 3.25
CA LEU A 65 16.68 3.48 3.49
C LEU A 65 15.91 4.07 2.30
N ASN A 66 14.80 3.44 1.97
CA ASN A 66 13.80 4.00 1.07
C ASN A 66 12.55 4.32 1.89
N VAL A 67 12.18 5.59 1.98
CA VAL A 67 11.03 6.05 2.76
C VAL A 67 9.94 6.51 1.81
N ALA A 68 8.76 5.94 1.94
CA ALA A 68 7.61 6.26 1.11
C ALA A 68 6.41 6.67 1.97
N THR A 69 5.77 7.79 1.63
CA THR A 69 4.49 8.21 2.22
C THR A 69 3.43 8.42 1.15
N PRO A 70 2.20 7.94 1.36
CA PRO A 70 1.13 8.14 0.38
C PRO A 70 0.74 9.62 0.29
N ARG A 71 0.47 10.08 -0.95
CA ARG A 71 -0.07 11.40 -1.26
C ARG A 71 -1.18 11.23 -2.31
N GLY A 72 -2.39 10.92 -1.86
CA GLY A 72 -3.50 10.61 -2.76
C GLY A 72 -3.19 9.39 -3.64
N THR A 73 -3.16 9.55 -4.96
CA THR A 73 -2.81 8.49 -5.92
C THR A 73 -1.32 8.28 -6.12
N LYS A 74 -0.49 9.21 -5.64
CA LYS A 74 0.98 9.17 -5.72
C LYS A 74 1.57 8.77 -4.37
N ALA A 75 2.84 8.49 -4.34
CA ALA A 75 3.61 8.46 -3.10
C ALA A 75 4.83 9.36 -3.25
N LEU A 76 5.13 10.05 -2.18
CA LEU A 76 6.42 10.67 -1.99
C LEU A 76 7.40 9.56 -1.64
N VAL A 77 8.44 9.40 -2.44
CA VAL A 77 9.45 8.35 -2.22
C VAL A 77 10.81 9.01 -2.18
N VAL A 78 11.57 8.71 -1.15
CA VAL A 78 12.91 9.24 -0.95
C VAL A 78 13.86 8.14 -0.58
N ASP A 79 15.02 8.18 -1.21
CA ASP A 79 16.19 7.45 -0.77
C ASP A 79 16.93 8.29 0.26
N THR A 80 17.21 7.70 1.39
CA THR A 80 17.88 8.34 2.53
C THR A 80 18.78 7.34 3.23
N THR A 81 19.38 7.74 4.35
CA THR A 81 20.25 6.87 5.14
C THR A 81 19.84 6.93 6.62
N PHE A 82 19.89 5.77 7.26
CA PHE A 82 19.75 5.70 8.70
C PHE A 82 20.89 6.45 9.40
N THR A 83 20.60 7.28 10.37
CA THR A 83 21.61 8.02 11.13
C THR A 83 21.82 7.43 12.52
N ARG A 84 20.77 7.24 13.30
CA ARG A 84 20.87 6.77 14.68
C ARG A 84 19.52 6.33 15.25
N HIS A 85 19.58 5.56 16.29
CA HIS A 85 18.41 5.31 17.14
C HIS A 85 18.16 6.50 18.08
N ILE A 86 16.89 6.71 18.40
CA ILE A 86 16.44 7.78 19.32
C ILE A 86 15.80 7.11 20.55
N GLY A 87 16.21 7.61 21.73
CA GLY A 87 15.70 7.13 23.02
C GLY A 87 16.38 5.85 23.51
N PRO A 88 15.97 5.36 24.72
CA PRO A 88 16.65 4.29 25.42
C PRO A 88 16.37 2.88 24.86
N ARG A 89 15.41 2.73 23.96
CA ARG A 89 15.03 1.45 23.36
C ARG A 89 15.26 1.48 21.85
N PRO A 90 16.34 0.86 21.34
CA PRO A 90 16.53 0.69 19.91
C PRO A 90 15.34 -0.01 19.26
N GLY A 91 15.10 0.27 17.99
CA GLY A 91 14.04 -0.39 17.24
C GLY A 91 12.65 0.23 17.34
N ARG A 92 12.46 1.29 18.14
CA ARG A 92 11.16 1.98 18.24
C ARG A 92 11.16 3.34 17.55
N ILE A 93 12.20 4.13 17.74
CA ILE A 93 12.35 5.44 17.11
C ILE A 93 13.74 5.53 16.50
N PHE A 94 13.82 6.07 15.31
CA PHE A 94 15.10 6.28 14.65
C PHE A 94 15.07 7.56 13.81
N ALA A 95 16.26 8.09 13.55
CA ALA A 95 16.47 9.20 12.65
C ALA A 95 17.03 8.68 11.30
N ALA A 96 16.58 9.33 10.23
CA ALA A 96 17.16 9.21 8.91
C ALA A 96 17.55 10.61 8.40
N THR A 97 18.56 10.69 7.54
CA THR A 97 18.98 11.94 6.93
C THR A 97 17.82 12.57 6.19
N ARG A 98 17.59 13.89 6.37
CA ARG A 98 16.60 14.59 5.57
C ARG A 98 17.13 14.70 4.14
N PRO A 99 16.38 14.21 3.13
CA PRO A 99 16.82 14.29 1.75
C PRO A 99 16.79 15.74 1.26
N GLY A 100 17.80 16.13 0.51
CA GLY A 100 17.87 17.46 -0.12
C GLY A 100 16.91 17.62 -1.30
N GLU A 101 16.65 16.52 -2.01
CA GLU A 101 15.69 16.45 -3.10
C GLU A 101 14.70 15.33 -2.85
N VAL A 102 13.43 15.63 -3.00
CA VAL A 102 12.34 14.69 -2.80
C VAL A 102 11.70 14.42 -4.16
N GLY A 103 11.80 13.17 -4.62
CA GLY A 103 11.13 12.72 -5.84
C GLY A 103 9.69 12.28 -5.57
N SER A 104 8.75 12.66 -6.42
CA SER A 104 7.45 12.01 -6.43
C SER A 104 7.46 10.88 -7.46
N THR A 105 7.11 9.67 -7.02
CA THR A 105 7.01 8.52 -7.91
C THR A 105 5.58 8.03 -7.95
N GLN A 106 5.07 7.83 -9.17
CA GLN A 106 3.83 7.10 -9.37
C GLN A 106 4.10 5.64 -9.04
N LEU A 107 3.86 5.22 -7.80
CA LEU A 107 4.06 3.84 -7.35
C LEU A 107 3.02 2.86 -7.88
N ARG A 108 1.92 3.37 -8.43
CA ARG A 108 0.81 2.55 -8.89
C ARG A 108 0.57 2.78 -10.36
N SER A 109 0.71 1.73 -11.15
CA SER A 109 0.35 1.76 -12.57
C SER A 109 -1.16 1.89 -12.79
N TYR A 110 -1.99 1.54 -11.77
CA TYR A 110 -3.44 1.53 -11.86
C TYR A 110 -4.09 2.27 -10.70
N LEU A 111 -5.18 2.98 -10.98
CA LEU A 111 -6.04 3.57 -9.96
C LEU A 111 -6.63 2.46 -9.08
N ARG A 112 -6.64 2.67 -7.77
CA ARG A 112 -7.31 1.80 -6.80
C ARG A 112 -8.58 2.47 -6.29
N LEU A 113 -9.59 1.66 -6.10
CA LEU A 113 -10.85 2.08 -5.52
C LEU A 113 -11.18 1.19 -4.33
N GLU A 114 -11.36 1.79 -3.16
CA GLU A 114 -11.91 1.11 -1.99
C GLU A 114 -13.38 0.80 -2.25
N VAL A 115 -13.68 -0.47 -2.45
CA VAL A 115 -15.04 -0.93 -2.77
C VAL A 115 -15.22 -2.37 -2.32
N ALA A 116 -16.38 -2.64 -1.73
CA ALA A 116 -16.74 -3.98 -1.24
C ALA A 116 -17.62 -4.70 -2.26
N ILE A 117 -17.02 -5.33 -3.28
CA ILE A 117 -17.69 -6.21 -4.23
C ILE A 117 -17.47 -7.68 -3.87
N SER A 118 -18.35 -8.55 -4.35
CA SER A 118 -18.23 -10.00 -4.13
C SER A 118 -16.99 -10.54 -4.81
N VAL A 119 -16.28 -11.42 -4.13
CA VAL A 119 -15.11 -12.12 -4.67
C VAL A 119 -15.18 -13.61 -4.35
N VAL A 120 -14.93 -14.43 -5.35
CA VAL A 120 -14.68 -15.87 -5.19
C VAL A 120 -13.20 -16.09 -5.37
N VAL A 121 -12.59 -16.76 -4.42
CA VAL A 121 -11.16 -17.09 -4.43
C VAL A 121 -10.99 -18.58 -4.43
N SER A 122 -10.20 -19.12 -5.38
CA SER A 122 -9.88 -20.54 -5.46
C SER A 122 -8.38 -20.74 -5.52
N ALA A 123 -7.85 -21.57 -4.63
CA ALA A 123 -6.42 -21.82 -4.51
C ALA A 123 -6.12 -23.29 -4.22
N TYR A 124 -4.96 -23.77 -4.66
CA TYR A 124 -4.43 -25.07 -4.29
C TYR A 124 -3.39 -24.87 -3.17
N VAL A 125 -3.79 -25.18 -1.92
CA VAL A 125 -3.00 -24.94 -0.74
C VAL A 125 -2.74 -26.24 -0.01
N ARG A 126 -1.47 -26.56 0.25
CA ARG A 126 -1.05 -27.79 0.99
C ARG A 126 -1.69 -29.07 0.46
N GLY A 127 -1.74 -29.22 -0.86
CA GLY A 127 -2.29 -30.43 -1.49
C GLY A 127 -3.82 -30.50 -1.56
N ARG A 128 -4.54 -29.40 -1.24
CA ARG A 128 -6.00 -29.32 -1.29
C ARG A 128 -6.46 -28.14 -2.12
N PHE A 129 -7.50 -28.35 -2.92
CA PHE A 129 -8.19 -27.26 -3.60
C PHE A 129 -9.21 -26.66 -2.63
N LEU A 130 -9.07 -25.36 -2.38
CA LEU A 130 -9.91 -24.60 -1.45
C LEU A 130 -10.57 -23.46 -2.20
N THR A 131 -11.82 -23.16 -1.84
CA THR A 131 -12.57 -22.04 -2.36
C THR A 131 -13.19 -21.26 -1.19
N ASP A 132 -13.16 -19.93 -1.28
CA ASP A 132 -13.75 -19.03 -0.31
C ASP A 132 -14.54 -17.94 -1.01
N LEU A 133 -15.58 -17.45 -0.32
CA LEU A 133 -16.45 -16.35 -0.74
C LEU A 133 -16.20 -15.17 0.19
N GLY A 134 -15.73 -14.08 -0.37
CA GLY A 134 -15.41 -12.89 0.39
C GLY A 134 -15.95 -11.61 -0.23
N ARG A 135 -15.45 -10.51 0.28
CA ARG A 135 -15.64 -9.19 -0.31
C ARG A 135 -14.31 -8.47 -0.40
N THR A 136 -14.16 -7.67 -1.43
CA THR A 136 -12.96 -6.84 -1.58
C THR A 136 -12.94 -5.71 -0.55
N VAL A 137 -11.73 -5.27 -0.25
CA VAL A 137 -11.42 -4.02 0.47
C VAL A 137 -11.12 -2.91 -0.55
N ASP A 138 -10.26 -3.24 -1.53
CA ASP A 138 -9.97 -2.40 -2.68
C ASP A 138 -9.76 -3.24 -3.94
N ILE A 139 -9.93 -2.61 -5.10
CA ILE A 139 -9.63 -3.18 -6.41
C ILE A 139 -8.86 -2.20 -7.29
N SER A 140 -8.09 -2.74 -8.22
CA SER A 140 -7.45 -2.01 -9.33
C SER A 140 -7.34 -2.91 -10.55
N ALA A 141 -7.00 -2.36 -11.71
CA ALA A 141 -6.77 -3.16 -12.92
C ALA A 141 -5.53 -4.09 -12.84
N GLY A 142 -4.71 -3.98 -11.80
CA GLY A 142 -3.53 -4.82 -11.57
C GLY A 142 -3.61 -5.72 -10.35
N GLY A 143 -4.71 -5.69 -9.57
CA GLY A 143 -4.84 -6.51 -8.36
C GLY A 143 -6.02 -6.12 -7.48
N ALA A 144 -6.18 -6.86 -6.39
CA ALA A 144 -7.24 -6.63 -5.41
C ALA A 144 -6.74 -6.89 -3.99
N CYS A 145 -7.42 -6.32 -3.01
CA CYS A 145 -7.33 -6.70 -1.61
C CYS A 145 -8.70 -7.20 -1.15
N PHE A 146 -8.75 -8.32 -0.45
CA PHE A 146 -10.01 -8.92 0.03
C PHE A 146 -9.82 -9.59 1.38
N ALA A 147 -10.94 -9.77 2.11
CA ALA A 147 -10.97 -10.53 3.34
C ALA A 147 -11.20 -12.02 3.02
N SER A 148 -10.42 -12.92 3.64
CA SER A 148 -10.56 -14.38 3.50
C SER A 148 -10.03 -15.11 4.72
N GLU A 149 -10.58 -16.31 4.96
CA GLU A 149 -10.10 -17.26 5.98
C GLU A 149 -9.15 -18.31 5.43
N LEU A 150 -8.90 -18.32 4.13
CA LEU A 150 -7.97 -19.27 3.51
C LEU A 150 -6.55 -19.08 4.08
N PRO A 151 -5.84 -20.16 4.39
CA PRO A 151 -4.48 -20.11 4.96
C PRO A 151 -3.44 -19.82 3.87
N LEU A 152 -3.59 -18.68 3.21
CA LEU A 152 -2.72 -18.19 2.14
C LEU A 152 -1.48 -17.49 2.69
N ALA A 153 -0.38 -17.58 1.96
CA ALA A 153 0.88 -16.91 2.26
C ALA A 153 1.41 -16.13 1.05
N PRO A 154 2.25 -15.12 1.23
CA PRO A 154 2.90 -14.42 0.12
C PRO A 154 3.62 -15.41 -0.82
N GLY A 155 3.35 -15.27 -2.13
CA GLY A 155 3.83 -16.15 -3.19
C GLY A 155 2.83 -17.25 -3.61
N ASP A 156 1.77 -17.50 -2.84
CA ASP A 156 0.72 -18.44 -3.24
C ASP A 156 -0.02 -17.94 -4.48
N ARG A 157 -0.35 -18.87 -5.37
CA ARG A 157 -1.12 -18.62 -6.59
C ARG A 157 -2.58 -19.02 -6.41
N LEU A 158 -3.46 -18.21 -6.96
CA LEU A 158 -4.90 -18.40 -6.86
C LEU A 158 -5.62 -17.87 -8.10
N THR A 159 -6.84 -18.30 -8.29
CA THR A 159 -7.79 -17.69 -9.22
C THR A 159 -8.75 -16.82 -8.43
N ILE A 160 -9.01 -15.62 -8.92
CA ILE A 160 -9.96 -14.69 -8.34
C ILE A 160 -11.04 -14.36 -9.36
N GLN A 161 -12.29 -14.35 -8.92
CA GLN A 161 -13.45 -13.87 -9.68
C GLN A 161 -14.11 -12.74 -8.91
N LEU A 162 -14.20 -11.58 -9.55
CA LEU A 162 -14.83 -10.38 -9.01
C LEU A 162 -16.22 -10.24 -9.62
N GLN A 163 -17.23 -9.91 -8.82
CA GLN A 163 -18.59 -9.74 -9.29
C GLN A 163 -19.36 -8.65 -8.55
N ASP A 164 -20.02 -7.76 -9.30
CA ASP A 164 -20.94 -6.76 -8.78
C ASP A 164 -22.03 -6.42 -9.82
N GLY A 165 -23.24 -6.93 -9.60
CA GLY A 165 -24.33 -6.81 -10.56
C GLY A 165 -23.98 -7.41 -11.93
N ILE A 166 -23.90 -6.56 -12.94
CA ILE A 166 -23.52 -6.94 -14.31
C ILE A 166 -22.01 -6.99 -14.55
N PHE A 167 -21.22 -6.49 -13.61
CA PHE A 167 -19.77 -6.51 -13.70
C PHE A 167 -19.25 -7.88 -13.24
N SER A 168 -18.40 -8.47 -14.08
CA SER A 168 -17.68 -9.71 -13.76
C SER A 168 -16.29 -9.65 -14.38
N ALA A 169 -15.28 -10.11 -13.63
CA ALA A 169 -13.92 -10.25 -14.12
C ALA A 169 -13.22 -11.43 -13.43
N SER A 170 -12.34 -12.12 -14.16
CA SER A 170 -11.57 -13.26 -13.64
C SER A 170 -10.07 -13.06 -13.92
N ALA A 171 -9.23 -13.43 -12.95
CA ALA A 171 -7.79 -13.35 -13.10
C ALA A 171 -7.07 -14.47 -12.35
N ASN A 172 -5.91 -14.88 -12.88
CA ASN A 172 -4.93 -15.60 -12.07
C ASN A 172 -4.09 -14.58 -11.31
N ALA A 173 -3.87 -14.83 -10.04
CA ALA A 173 -3.23 -13.88 -9.14
C ALA A 173 -2.19 -14.56 -8.25
N GLU A 174 -1.33 -13.75 -7.67
CA GLU A 174 -0.34 -14.14 -6.66
C GLU A 174 -0.52 -13.28 -5.42
N VAL A 175 -0.48 -13.92 -4.26
CA VAL A 175 -0.52 -13.22 -2.97
C VAL A 175 0.77 -12.41 -2.80
N VAL A 176 0.64 -11.11 -2.61
CA VAL A 176 1.78 -10.23 -2.35
C VAL A 176 1.91 -9.85 -0.89
N ARG A 177 0.79 -9.92 -0.13
CA ARG A 177 0.76 -9.58 1.29
C ARG A 177 -0.45 -10.21 1.97
N VAL A 178 -0.25 -10.62 3.22
CA VAL A 178 -1.30 -11.06 4.14
C VAL A 178 -1.17 -10.23 5.42
N ASP A 179 -2.22 -9.51 5.78
CA ASP A 179 -2.31 -8.73 7.01
C ASP A 179 -3.43 -9.30 7.89
N LEU A 180 -3.32 -9.15 9.20
CA LEU A 180 -4.45 -9.42 10.09
C LEU A 180 -5.57 -8.41 9.79
N ALA A 181 -6.80 -8.90 9.72
CA ALA A 181 -7.95 -8.01 9.54
C ALA A 181 -8.08 -7.10 10.77
N ASP A 182 -8.30 -5.80 10.52
CA ASP A 182 -8.58 -4.85 11.59
C ASP A 182 -9.98 -5.15 12.17
N PRO A 183 -10.08 -5.45 13.49
CA PRO A 183 -11.37 -5.70 14.13
C PRO A 183 -12.37 -4.54 13.97
N ALA A 184 -11.89 -3.30 13.81
CA ALA A 184 -12.73 -2.13 13.58
C ALA A 184 -13.53 -2.20 12.27
N HIS A 185 -13.10 -3.01 11.30
CA HIS A 185 -13.82 -3.23 10.03
C HIS A 185 -14.82 -4.40 10.08
N GLY A 186 -15.04 -4.99 11.27
CA GLY A 186 -16.15 -5.90 11.55
C GLY A 186 -16.08 -7.25 10.83
N ARG A 187 -14.90 -7.71 10.39
CA ARG A 187 -14.73 -8.99 9.72
C ARG A 187 -13.60 -9.79 10.34
N PRO A 188 -13.88 -11.02 10.79
CA PRO A 188 -12.82 -11.96 11.13
C PRO A 188 -12.04 -12.36 9.88
N GLY A 189 -10.79 -12.79 10.05
CA GLY A 189 -9.97 -13.32 8.97
C GLY A 189 -8.71 -12.49 8.70
N GLN A 190 -8.21 -12.62 7.49
CA GLN A 190 -7.00 -11.95 7.01
C GLN A 190 -7.33 -11.06 5.82
N TRP A 191 -6.62 -9.96 5.68
CA TRP A 191 -6.63 -9.17 4.46
C TRP A 191 -5.53 -9.65 3.53
N ILE A 192 -5.96 -10.17 2.40
CA ILE A 192 -5.09 -10.76 1.40
C ILE A 192 -5.01 -9.80 0.21
N ALA A 193 -3.83 -9.25 -0.01
CA ALA A 193 -3.55 -8.44 -1.18
C ALA A 193 -2.90 -9.28 -2.26
N VAL A 194 -3.44 -9.21 -3.48
CA VAL A 194 -2.95 -9.96 -4.64
C VAL A 194 -2.61 -9.04 -5.79
N ARG A 195 -1.64 -9.45 -6.61
CA ARG A 195 -1.40 -8.90 -7.95
C ARG A 195 -1.91 -9.88 -9.00
N PHE A 196 -2.50 -9.38 -10.06
CA PHE A 196 -2.88 -10.21 -11.19
C PHE A 196 -1.62 -10.61 -11.98
N LEU A 197 -1.46 -11.91 -12.21
CA LEU A 197 -0.39 -12.47 -13.03
C LEU A 197 -0.83 -12.56 -14.50
N SER A 198 -2.10 -12.95 -14.70
CA SER A 198 -2.74 -12.94 -16.00
C SER A 198 -4.21 -12.59 -15.85
N ILE A 199 -4.66 -11.67 -16.66
CA ILE A 199 -6.05 -11.23 -16.77
C ILE A 199 -6.36 -10.99 -18.24
N GLY A 200 -7.56 -11.37 -18.69
CA GLY A 200 -8.01 -11.05 -20.04
C GLY A 200 -8.14 -9.53 -20.24
N GLU A 201 -7.80 -9.04 -21.43
CA GLU A 201 -7.87 -7.60 -21.75
C GLU A 201 -9.29 -7.05 -21.51
N ALA A 202 -10.32 -7.80 -21.91
CA ALA A 202 -11.72 -7.43 -21.68
C ALA A 202 -12.06 -7.30 -20.18
N ASP A 203 -11.53 -8.19 -19.34
CA ASP A 203 -11.72 -8.18 -17.89
C ASP A 203 -10.98 -7.00 -17.26
N GLN A 204 -9.74 -6.73 -17.69
CA GLN A 204 -8.95 -5.60 -17.22
C GLN A 204 -9.61 -4.27 -17.57
N ASP A 205 -10.11 -4.13 -18.78
CA ASP A 205 -10.89 -2.97 -19.23
C ASP A 205 -12.21 -2.85 -18.47
N GLY A 206 -12.85 -3.99 -18.16
CA GLY A 206 -14.06 -4.06 -17.34
C GLY A 206 -13.83 -3.50 -15.95
N ILE A 207 -12.75 -3.93 -15.28
CA ILE A 207 -12.34 -3.40 -13.97
C ILE A 207 -12.07 -1.90 -14.05
N THR A 208 -11.34 -1.46 -15.06
CA THR A 208 -10.99 -0.05 -15.25
C THR A 208 -12.24 0.81 -15.41
N ARG A 209 -13.16 0.40 -16.28
CA ARG A 209 -14.44 1.11 -16.50
C ARG A 209 -15.29 1.15 -15.22
N TYR A 210 -15.37 0.04 -14.48
CA TYR A 210 -16.09 -0.04 -13.22
C TYR A 210 -15.52 0.96 -12.21
N ILE A 211 -14.21 0.99 -12.02
CA ILE A 211 -13.53 1.91 -11.09
C ILE A 211 -13.85 3.37 -11.43
N TYR A 212 -13.73 3.76 -12.68
CA TYR A 212 -14.01 5.14 -13.10
C TYR A 212 -15.50 5.51 -13.00
N ALA A 213 -16.41 4.57 -13.26
CA ALA A 213 -17.85 4.81 -13.12
C ALA A 213 -18.23 5.01 -11.64
N GLU A 214 -17.73 4.16 -10.76
CA GLU A 214 -17.99 4.23 -9.32
C GLU A 214 -17.34 5.46 -8.69
N ALA A 215 -16.12 5.81 -9.05
CA ALA A 215 -15.47 7.03 -8.59
C ALA A 215 -16.27 8.28 -8.97
N ARG A 216 -16.75 8.36 -10.22
CA ARG A 216 -17.64 9.46 -10.69
C ARG A 216 -18.96 9.49 -9.93
N ARG A 217 -19.56 8.32 -9.65
CA ARG A 217 -20.80 8.23 -8.89
C ARG A 217 -20.65 8.80 -7.48
N ARG A 218 -19.52 8.52 -6.81
CA ARG A 218 -19.21 9.04 -5.47
C ARG A 218 -19.01 10.54 -5.44
N LEU A 219 -18.28 11.07 -6.43
CA LEU A 219 -18.09 12.53 -6.57
C LEU A 219 -19.42 13.26 -6.73
N LYS A 220 -20.34 12.73 -7.56
CA LYS A 220 -21.67 13.32 -7.72
C LYS A 220 -22.49 13.29 -6.43
N LYS A 221 -22.44 12.21 -5.66
CA LYS A 221 -23.15 12.11 -4.35
C LYS A 221 -22.57 13.07 -3.31
N GLY A 222 -21.26 13.25 -3.25
CA GLY A 222 -20.62 14.22 -2.35
C GLY A 222 -20.94 15.67 -2.70
N ALA A 223 -21.16 16.00 -3.98
CA ALA A 223 -21.52 17.35 -4.43
C ALA A 223 -23.01 17.70 -4.21
N THR A 224 -23.88 16.73 -3.91
CA THR A 224 -25.32 16.93 -3.68
C THR A 224 -25.65 17.07 -2.18
N SER A 225 -24.67 16.98 -1.29
CA SER A 225 -24.83 17.02 0.17
C SER A 225 -24.31 18.33 0.78
N VAL A 226 -24.38 19.45 0.06
CA VAL A 226 -24.11 20.82 0.56
C VAL A 226 -25.37 21.65 0.50
#